data_c804d055d0aa6e9148c161f5174d7827
#
_entry.id   c804d055d0aa6e9148c161f5174d7827
#
_cell.length_a   1.000
_cell.length_b   1.000
_cell.length_c   1.000
_cell.angle_alpha   90.00
_cell.angle_beta   90.00
_cell.angle_gamma   90.00
#
_symmetry.space_group_name_H-M   'P 1'
#
loop_
_entity.id
_entity.type
_entity.pdbx_description
1 polymer ?
#
loop_
_entity_poly.entity_id
_entity_poly.type
_entity_poly.pdbx_seq_one_letter_code
_entity_poly.pdbx_strand_id
1 'polypeptide(L)'
;DNELEDALEELSLRQSFDVTIATIESMESVGADSMEQFADDLYDYCQYGYGPDMDGVLLLVSVGDRKWHISTCGYGITAFTDAGIQYLGQQMTPFMADGDYAGAFRTFVQWSDTYIDAAREGHPYDVNNLPREPLSLMYLFLALGIGLVLAWVVVSVMKSQLRSVAFQENAASYVREGSMNLTNSRELFLYRDVQRTEHVEEKDSDSSGGSSTHTSSSGTTHGGGGGSF
;
A
#
# COMPACT_ATOMS: atom_id res chain seq x y z
N ASP A 1 7.29 23.51 19.89
CA ASP A 1 8.43 23.68 18.96
C ASP A 1 9.69 23.06 19.58
N ASN A 2 10.13 23.41 20.80
CA ASN A 2 11.37 22.89 21.38
C ASN A 2 11.44 21.35 21.46
N GLU A 3 10.33 20.67 21.82
CA GLU A 3 10.30 19.18 21.86
C GLU A 3 10.55 18.55 20.49
N LEU A 4 10.09 19.19 19.42
CA LEU A 4 10.30 18.71 18.06
C LEU A 4 11.72 18.97 17.60
N GLU A 5 12.27 20.13 17.94
CA GLU A 5 13.67 20.48 17.65
C GLU A 5 14.62 19.53 18.36
N ASP A 6 14.40 19.26 19.65
CA ASP A 6 15.18 18.29 20.43
C ASP A 6 15.10 16.89 19.81
N ALA A 7 13.91 16.46 19.37
CA ALA A 7 13.71 15.15 18.75
C ALA A 7 14.41 15.02 17.38
N LEU A 8 14.40 16.08 16.58
CA LEU A 8 15.12 16.12 15.29
C LEU A 8 16.63 16.08 15.49
N GLU A 9 17.15 16.86 16.45
CA GLU A 9 18.57 16.89 16.77
C GLU A 9 19.05 15.53 17.32
N GLU A 10 18.29 14.93 18.27
CA GLU A 10 18.61 13.64 18.83
C GLU A 10 18.62 12.56 17.73
N LEU A 11 17.61 12.56 16.86
CA LEU A 11 17.52 11.61 15.74
C LEU A 11 18.69 11.78 14.79
N SER A 12 18.99 13.01 14.38
CA SER A 12 20.07 13.31 13.43
C SER A 12 21.44 12.90 13.99
N LEU A 13 21.69 13.18 15.25
CA LEU A 13 22.95 12.78 15.90
C LEU A 13 23.06 11.27 16.06
N ARG A 14 22.00 10.59 16.50
CA ARG A 14 21.97 9.16 16.72
C ARG A 14 22.15 8.38 15.43
N GLN A 15 21.48 8.85 14.38
CA GLN A 15 21.52 8.21 13.07
C GLN A 15 22.71 8.66 12.19
N SER A 16 23.50 9.68 12.63
CA SER A 16 24.50 10.32 11.75
C SER A 16 23.90 10.61 10.36
N PHE A 17 22.71 11.20 10.37
CA PHE A 17 21.88 11.44 9.20
C PHE A 17 21.02 12.68 9.48
N ASP A 18 20.98 13.64 8.59
CA ASP A 18 20.26 14.90 8.83
C ASP A 18 18.76 14.76 8.53
N VAL A 19 17.92 15.07 9.51
CA VAL A 19 16.46 15.05 9.37
C VAL A 19 15.92 16.45 9.63
N THR A 20 15.46 17.10 8.59
CA THR A 20 15.09 18.53 8.64
C THR A 20 13.64 18.75 8.22
N ILE A 21 12.99 19.72 8.83
CA ILE A 21 11.63 20.19 8.48
C ILE A 21 11.67 21.68 8.21
N ALA A 22 11.16 22.08 7.06
CA ALA A 22 11.00 23.49 6.69
C ALA A 22 9.52 23.79 6.37
N THR A 23 9.05 24.95 6.80
CA THR A 23 7.69 25.41 6.52
C THR A 23 7.72 26.77 5.83
N ILE A 24 6.90 26.93 4.80
CA ILE A 24 6.71 28.20 4.10
C ILE A 24 5.23 28.56 4.06
N GLU A 25 4.93 29.85 3.94
CA GLU A 25 3.55 30.30 3.83
C GLU A 25 2.93 29.87 2.49
N SER A 26 3.62 30.17 1.37
CA SER A 26 3.21 29.75 0.04
C SER A 26 4.40 29.76 -0.92
N MET A 27 4.29 29.08 -2.04
CA MET A 27 5.29 29.09 -3.11
C MET A 27 5.47 30.50 -3.71
N GLU A 28 4.37 31.24 -3.81
CA GLU A 28 4.42 32.65 -4.27
C GLU A 28 5.26 33.52 -3.33
N SER A 29 5.17 33.30 -2.01
CA SER A 29 5.91 34.09 -1.01
C SER A 29 7.44 33.94 -1.12
N VAL A 30 7.90 32.80 -1.62
CA VAL A 30 9.33 32.51 -1.84
C VAL A 30 9.75 32.69 -3.31
N GLY A 31 8.81 33.02 -4.19
CA GLY A 31 9.08 33.25 -5.62
C GLY A 31 9.46 31.97 -6.38
N ALA A 32 8.96 30.81 -5.95
CA ALA A 32 9.29 29.52 -6.55
C ALA A 32 8.08 28.93 -7.29
N ASP A 33 8.33 28.25 -8.40
CA ASP A 33 7.30 27.64 -9.24
C ASP A 33 7.09 26.14 -8.94
N SER A 34 8.10 25.46 -8.42
CA SER A 34 8.10 24.03 -8.13
C SER A 34 8.51 23.75 -6.69
N MET A 35 7.66 22.99 -5.95
CA MET A 35 7.99 22.51 -4.59
C MET A 35 9.24 21.64 -4.58
N GLU A 36 9.38 20.76 -5.55
CA GLU A 36 10.53 19.88 -5.71
C GLU A 36 11.82 20.69 -5.87
N GLN A 37 11.85 21.54 -6.89
CA GLN A 37 13.03 22.34 -7.16
C GLN A 37 13.40 23.27 -5.98
N PHE A 38 12.40 23.86 -5.32
CA PHE A 38 12.64 24.72 -4.17
C PHE A 38 13.17 23.94 -2.96
N ALA A 39 12.65 22.74 -2.71
CA ALA A 39 13.11 21.88 -1.62
C ALA A 39 14.58 21.47 -1.83
N ASP A 40 14.94 21.09 -3.06
CA ASP A 40 16.29 20.69 -3.40
C ASP A 40 17.28 21.88 -3.32
N ASP A 41 16.90 23.02 -3.89
CA ASP A 41 17.72 24.24 -3.84
C ASP A 41 17.88 24.73 -2.38
N LEU A 42 16.84 24.59 -1.54
CA LEU A 42 16.91 24.93 -0.12
C LEU A 42 17.86 23.98 0.62
N TYR A 43 17.78 22.66 0.31
CA TYR A 43 18.67 21.67 0.87
C TYR A 43 20.13 22.00 0.59
N ASP A 44 20.44 22.27 -0.67
CA ASP A 44 21.79 22.59 -1.11
C ASP A 44 22.28 23.93 -0.57
N TYR A 45 21.43 24.97 -0.59
CA TYR A 45 21.78 26.30 -0.12
C TYR A 45 22.09 26.36 1.37
N CYS A 46 21.27 25.65 2.17
CA CYS A 46 21.48 25.57 3.61
C CYS A 46 22.54 24.54 4.00
N GLN A 47 23.08 23.79 3.03
CA GLN A 47 24.03 22.72 3.26
C GLN A 47 23.53 21.68 4.28
N TYR A 48 22.25 21.31 4.17
CA TYR A 48 21.69 20.22 4.95
C TYR A 48 22.37 18.90 4.58
N GLY A 49 22.31 17.94 5.48
CA GLY A 49 22.87 16.62 5.30
C GLY A 49 24.10 16.36 6.16
N TYR A 50 24.28 15.12 6.54
CA TYR A 50 25.37 14.69 7.40
C TYR A 50 26.54 14.16 6.58
N GLY A 51 27.74 14.61 6.92
CA GLY A 51 28.98 14.15 6.30
C GLY A 51 29.21 14.60 4.86
N PRO A 52 30.24 14.02 4.18
CA PRO A 52 30.64 14.46 2.84
C PRO A 52 29.65 14.10 1.74
N ASP A 53 28.82 13.09 1.95
CA ASP A 53 27.79 12.63 1.00
C ASP A 53 26.46 13.35 1.19
N MET A 54 26.39 14.27 2.17
CA MET A 54 25.19 15.05 2.52
C MET A 54 23.97 14.16 2.80
N ASP A 55 24.19 13.13 3.62
CA ASP A 55 23.15 12.15 3.95
C ASP A 55 22.01 12.80 4.73
N GLY A 56 20.82 12.84 4.15
CA GLY A 56 19.69 13.47 4.84
C GLY A 56 18.37 13.45 4.10
N VAL A 57 17.37 14.01 4.78
CA VAL A 57 16.00 14.19 4.31
C VAL A 57 15.44 15.53 4.77
N LEU A 58 14.81 16.25 3.86
CA LEU A 58 14.11 17.51 4.13
C LEU A 58 12.61 17.32 3.84
N LEU A 59 11.75 17.57 4.83
CA LEU A 59 10.33 17.77 4.63
C LEU A 59 10.03 19.26 4.47
N LEU A 60 9.59 19.66 3.29
CA LEU A 60 9.09 21.01 3.01
C LEU A 60 7.57 21.03 3.03
N VAL A 61 6.95 21.92 3.79
CA VAL A 61 5.50 22.10 3.84
C VAL A 61 5.14 23.54 3.48
N SER A 62 4.32 23.70 2.43
CA SER A 62 3.67 24.98 2.10
C SER A 62 2.27 24.99 2.70
N VAL A 63 2.08 25.79 3.75
CA VAL A 63 0.85 25.82 4.54
C VAL A 63 -0.31 26.42 3.74
N GLY A 64 -0.06 27.55 3.06
CA GLY A 64 -1.07 28.25 2.28
C GLY A 64 -1.47 27.52 1.00
N ASP A 65 -0.54 26.82 0.35
CA ASP A 65 -0.82 26.03 -0.85
C ASP A 65 -1.35 24.61 -0.52
N ARG A 66 -1.29 24.21 0.76
CA ARG A 66 -1.64 22.88 1.24
C ARG A 66 -0.88 21.77 0.50
N LYS A 67 0.43 21.95 0.39
CA LYS A 67 1.33 21.02 -0.31
C LYS A 67 2.51 20.67 0.57
N TRP A 68 3.03 19.51 0.34
CA TRP A 68 4.28 19.05 0.96
C TRP A 68 5.19 18.40 -0.06
N HIS A 69 6.48 18.41 0.20
CA HIS A 69 7.49 17.71 -0.58
C HIS A 69 8.59 17.19 0.34
N ILE A 70 9.09 16.00 0.04
CA ILE A 70 10.24 15.40 0.70
C ILE A 70 11.37 15.37 -0.32
N SER A 71 12.49 16.03 -0.01
CA SER A 71 13.75 15.96 -0.74
C SER A 71 14.74 15.10 0.04
N THR A 72 15.47 14.23 -0.64
CA THR A 72 16.45 13.31 -0.06
C THR A 72 17.79 13.43 -0.78
N CYS A 73 18.88 13.31 -0.03
CA CYS A 73 20.23 13.36 -0.57
C CYS A 73 21.10 12.25 0.05
N GLY A 74 22.14 11.84 -0.65
CA GLY A 74 23.08 10.84 -0.21
C GLY A 74 22.39 9.51 0.13
N TYR A 75 22.66 8.98 1.32
CA TYR A 75 22.00 7.76 1.81
C TYR A 75 20.47 7.88 1.94
N GLY A 76 19.96 9.13 2.05
CA GLY A 76 18.53 9.40 2.08
C GLY A 76 17.78 8.83 0.87
N ILE A 77 18.39 8.86 -0.31
CA ILE A 77 17.81 8.30 -1.54
C ILE A 77 17.55 6.78 -1.40
N THR A 78 18.41 6.10 -0.66
CA THR A 78 18.24 4.65 -0.40
C THR A 78 17.23 4.38 0.71
N ALA A 79 17.25 5.20 1.77
CA ALA A 79 16.39 5.00 2.94
C ALA A 79 14.93 5.38 2.65
N PHE A 80 14.71 6.43 1.86
CA PHE A 80 13.38 6.96 1.51
C PHE A 80 13.08 6.66 0.04
N THR A 81 12.61 5.45 -0.24
CA THR A 81 12.17 5.08 -1.59
C THR A 81 10.89 5.84 -1.99
N ASP A 82 10.58 5.90 -3.27
CA ASP A 82 9.35 6.56 -3.76
C ASP A 82 8.09 5.98 -3.09
N ALA A 83 8.02 4.65 -2.93
CA ALA A 83 6.93 3.98 -2.26
C ALA A 83 6.88 4.31 -0.75
N GLY A 84 8.03 4.37 -0.11
CA GLY A 84 8.16 4.79 1.29
C GLY A 84 7.69 6.22 1.51
N ILE A 85 8.13 7.17 0.66
CA ILE A 85 7.70 8.58 0.72
C ILE A 85 6.19 8.72 0.52
N GLN A 86 5.62 7.97 -0.44
CA GLN A 86 4.18 7.97 -0.67
C GLN A 86 3.41 7.45 0.54
N TYR A 87 3.88 6.37 1.16
CA TYR A 87 3.28 5.82 2.37
C TYR A 87 3.38 6.82 3.55
N LEU A 88 4.55 7.43 3.75
CA LEU A 88 4.76 8.44 4.77
C LEU A 88 3.82 9.65 4.59
N GLY A 89 3.66 10.10 3.35
CA GLY A 89 2.71 11.15 3.00
C GLY A 89 1.27 10.80 3.39
N GLN A 90 0.84 9.56 3.17
CA GLN A 90 -0.48 9.08 3.59
C GLN A 90 -0.66 9.11 5.11
N GLN A 91 0.41 8.85 5.87
CA GLN A 91 0.35 8.92 7.34
C GLN A 91 0.31 10.37 7.87
N MET A 92 0.99 11.30 7.19
CA MET A 92 1.04 12.72 7.61
C MET A 92 -0.17 13.54 7.15
N THR A 93 -0.69 13.26 5.96
CA THR A 93 -1.76 14.05 5.31
C THR A 93 -3.01 14.25 6.18
N PRO A 94 -3.54 13.26 6.91
CA PRO A 94 -4.70 13.48 7.79
C PRO A 94 -4.46 14.55 8.86
N PHE A 95 -3.29 14.54 9.50
CA PHE A 95 -2.92 15.53 10.51
C PHE A 95 -2.81 16.94 9.90
N MET A 96 -2.13 17.05 8.74
CA MET A 96 -2.01 18.33 8.04
C MET A 96 -3.36 18.87 7.56
N ALA A 97 -4.24 17.98 7.09
CA ALA A 97 -5.59 18.34 6.66
C ALA A 97 -6.44 18.93 7.78
N ASP A 98 -6.27 18.41 9.01
CA ASP A 98 -6.93 18.87 10.22
C ASP A 98 -6.24 20.10 10.86
N GLY A 99 -5.08 20.54 10.31
CA GLY A 99 -4.30 21.64 10.84
C GLY A 99 -3.38 21.25 12.01
N ASP A 100 -3.28 19.97 12.35
CA ASP A 100 -2.35 19.44 13.35
C ASP A 100 -0.95 19.20 12.76
N TYR A 101 -0.27 20.28 12.42
CA TYR A 101 1.10 20.20 11.89
C TYR A 101 2.06 19.55 12.88
N ALA A 102 1.86 19.73 14.18
CA ALA A 102 2.71 19.11 15.19
C ALA A 102 2.57 17.56 15.16
N GLY A 103 1.37 17.05 14.99
CA GLY A 103 1.11 15.62 14.80
C GLY A 103 1.75 15.08 13.53
N ALA A 104 1.63 15.82 12.42
CA ALA A 104 2.27 15.46 11.15
C ALA A 104 3.80 15.39 11.27
N PHE A 105 4.43 16.38 11.90
CA PHE A 105 5.87 16.44 12.06
C PHE A 105 6.42 15.37 12.99
N ARG A 106 5.72 15.05 14.09
CA ARG A 106 6.07 13.91 14.95
C ARG A 106 5.98 12.59 14.17
N THR A 107 4.96 12.44 13.33
CA THR A 107 4.81 11.27 12.47
C THR A 107 5.98 11.16 11.49
N PHE A 108 6.40 12.29 10.90
CA PHE A 108 7.58 12.34 10.03
C PHE A 108 8.84 11.88 10.76
N VAL A 109 9.11 12.42 11.96
CA VAL A 109 10.30 12.07 12.76
C VAL A 109 10.32 10.56 13.10
N GLN A 110 9.19 10.01 13.55
CA GLN A 110 9.09 8.59 13.90
C GLN A 110 9.31 7.66 12.72
N TRP A 111 8.72 8.00 11.57
CA TRP A 111 8.92 7.19 10.37
C TRP A 111 10.31 7.35 9.77
N SER A 112 10.90 8.54 9.85
CA SER A 112 12.28 8.77 9.42
C SER A 112 13.25 7.85 10.15
N ASP A 113 13.11 7.74 11.47
CA ASP A 113 13.89 6.81 12.27
C ASP A 113 13.74 5.36 11.80
N THR A 114 12.50 4.95 11.64
CA THR A 114 12.16 3.58 11.20
C THR A 114 12.71 3.29 9.80
N TYR A 115 12.66 4.26 8.88
CA TYR A 115 13.15 4.10 7.51
C TYR A 115 14.67 3.98 7.44
N ILE A 116 15.37 4.81 8.22
CA ILE A 116 16.83 4.79 8.28
C ILE A 116 17.30 3.45 8.84
N ASP A 117 16.67 2.97 9.93
CA ASP A 117 17.03 1.68 10.55
C ASP A 117 16.77 0.53 9.58
N ALA A 118 15.60 0.46 8.96
CA ALA A 118 15.26 -0.58 7.99
C ALA A 118 16.21 -0.60 6.78
N ALA A 119 16.57 0.59 6.29
CA ALA A 119 17.52 0.70 5.19
C ALA A 119 18.93 0.22 5.57
N ARG A 120 19.37 0.50 6.81
CA ARG A 120 20.67 0.00 7.34
C ARG A 120 20.70 -1.50 7.52
N GLU A 121 19.55 -2.10 7.82
CA GLU A 121 19.39 -3.56 7.87
C GLU A 121 19.31 -4.20 6.47
N GLY A 122 19.34 -3.38 5.39
CA GLY A 122 19.25 -3.83 4.00
C GLY A 122 17.83 -4.11 3.52
N HIS A 123 16.84 -3.62 4.24
CA HIS A 123 15.41 -3.81 3.94
C HIS A 123 14.66 -2.47 3.88
N PRO A 124 15.06 -1.50 3.02
CA PRO A 124 14.35 -0.23 2.92
C PRO A 124 12.87 -0.47 2.59
N TYR A 125 12.01 0.37 3.14
CA TYR A 125 10.57 0.28 2.84
C TYR A 125 10.33 0.62 1.36
N ASP A 126 9.81 -0.37 0.62
CA ASP A 126 9.54 -0.29 -0.81
C ASP A 126 8.22 -1.03 -1.14
N VAL A 127 7.77 -1.01 -2.39
CA VAL A 127 6.50 -1.59 -2.86
C VAL A 127 6.18 -2.98 -2.32
N ASN A 128 7.19 -3.78 -2.03
CA ASN A 128 7.03 -5.17 -1.58
C ASN A 128 6.99 -5.36 -0.06
N ASN A 129 7.43 -4.39 0.72
CA ASN A 129 7.56 -4.51 2.18
C ASN A 129 7.00 -3.33 2.98
N LEU A 130 6.18 -2.48 2.35
CA LEU A 130 5.44 -1.44 3.08
C LEU A 130 4.61 -2.06 4.20
N PRO A 131 4.50 -1.38 5.35
CA PRO A 131 3.63 -1.81 6.43
C PRO A 131 2.20 -1.95 5.92
N ARG A 132 1.64 -3.15 6.03
CA ARG A 132 0.25 -3.39 5.65
C ARG A 132 -0.65 -2.94 6.79
N GLU A 133 -1.51 -1.99 6.50
CA GLU A 133 -2.56 -1.65 7.46
C GLU A 133 -3.39 -2.90 7.77
N PRO A 134 -3.68 -3.17 9.06
CA PRO A 134 -4.55 -4.27 9.42
C PRO A 134 -5.91 -4.07 8.76
N LEU A 135 -6.39 -5.08 8.04
CA LEU A 135 -7.69 -5.04 7.40
C LEU A 135 -8.74 -4.64 8.43
N SER A 136 -9.43 -3.54 8.20
CA SER A 136 -10.51 -3.10 9.06
C SER A 136 -11.53 -4.23 9.22
N LEU A 137 -11.98 -4.50 10.45
CA LEU A 137 -13.03 -5.47 10.75
C LEU A 137 -14.30 -5.24 9.91
N MET A 138 -14.50 -4.02 9.44
CA MET A 138 -15.61 -3.67 8.54
C MET A 138 -15.53 -4.44 7.21
N TYR A 139 -14.33 -4.63 6.63
CA TYR A 139 -14.17 -5.45 5.40
C TYR A 139 -14.47 -6.91 5.63
N LEU A 140 -14.19 -7.43 6.84
CA LEU A 140 -14.56 -8.79 7.22
C LEU A 140 -16.08 -8.98 7.22
N PHE A 141 -16.83 -8.06 7.84
CA PHE A 141 -18.30 -8.09 7.86
C PHE A 141 -18.88 -7.90 6.47
N LEU A 142 -18.30 -7.01 5.65
CA LEU A 142 -18.72 -6.80 4.27
C LEU A 142 -18.53 -8.08 3.43
N ALA A 143 -17.37 -8.71 3.52
CA ALA A 143 -17.08 -9.98 2.81
C ALA A 143 -18.03 -11.11 3.24
N LEU A 144 -18.30 -11.21 4.55
CA LEU A 144 -19.23 -12.20 5.09
C LEU A 144 -20.67 -11.96 4.62
N GLY A 145 -21.11 -10.70 4.56
CA GLY A 145 -22.40 -10.31 4.02
C GLY A 145 -22.57 -10.68 2.55
N ILE A 146 -21.59 -10.35 1.72
CA ILE A 146 -21.57 -10.69 0.29
C ILE A 146 -21.56 -12.21 0.10
N GLY A 147 -20.72 -12.94 0.87
CA GLY A 147 -20.67 -14.40 0.84
C GLY A 147 -22.01 -15.07 1.17
N LEU A 148 -22.71 -14.56 2.20
CA LEU A 148 -24.04 -15.06 2.60
C LEU A 148 -25.10 -14.84 1.50
N VAL A 149 -25.11 -13.66 0.86
CA VAL A 149 -26.03 -13.34 -0.23
C VAL A 149 -25.78 -14.26 -1.42
N LEU A 150 -24.53 -14.45 -1.83
CA LEU A 150 -24.19 -15.36 -2.92
C LEU A 150 -24.58 -16.82 -2.61
N ALA A 151 -24.28 -17.30 -1.40
CA ALA A 151 -24.67 -18.63 -0.97
C ALA A 151 -26.19 -18.81 -0.99
N TRP A 152 -26.95 -17.81 -0.53
CA TRP A 152 -28.40 -17.84 -0.55
C TRP A 152 -28.97 -17.90 -1.98
N VAL A 153 -28.39 -17.13 -2.92
CA VAL A 153 -28.79 -17.17 -4.35
C VAL A 153 -28.53 -18.56 -4.94
N VAL A 154 -27.34 -19.11 -4.74
CA VAL A 154 -26.97 -20.45 -5.26
C VAL A 154 -27.92 -21.52 -4.70
N VAL A 155 -28.15 -21.53 -3.38
CA VAL A 155 -29.05 -22.48 -2.74
C VAL A 155 -30.49 -22.32 -3.25
N SER A 156 -30.93 -21.07 -3.47
CA SER A 156 -32.29 -20.82 -3.99
C SER A 156 -32.47 -21.33 -5.42
N VAL A 157 -31.45 -21.15 -6.28
CA VAL A 157 -31.45 -21.71 -7.64
C VAL A 157 -31.46 -23.23 -7.62
N MET A 158 -30.64 -23.88 -6.80
CA MET A 158 -30.60 -25.32 -6.65
C MET A 158 -31.95 -25.86 -6.12
N LYS A 159 -32.54 -25.19 -5.11
CA LYS A 159 -33.85 -25.54 -4.56
C LYS A 159 -34.97 -25.39 -5.58
N SER A 160 -34.90 -24.40 -6.47
CA SER A 160 -35.83 -24.18 -7.58
C SER A 160 -35.79 -25.35 -8.58
N GLN A 161 -34.59 -25.84 -8.91
CA GLN A 161 -34.40 -26.98 -9.81
C GLN A 161 -34.95 -28.28 -9.21
N LEU A 162 -34.83 -28.49 -7.90
CA LEU A 162 -35.40 -29.65 -7.21
C LEU A 162 -36.93 -29.62 -7.12
N ARG A 163 -37.56 -28.46 -7.18
CA ARG A 163 -39.02 -28.31 -7.18
C ARG A 163 -39.71 -28.82 -8.45
N SER A 164 -38.95 -28.93 -9.56
CA SER A 164 -39.48 -29.43 -10.84
C SER A 164 -39.60 -30.96 -10.87
N VAL A 165 -38.98 -31.67 -9.92
CA VAL A 165 -39.09 -33.11 -9.81
C VAL A 165 -40.27 -33.44 -8.88
N ALA A 166 -41.44 -33.78 -9.45
CA ALA A 166 -42.52 -34.33 -8.69
C ALA A 166 -42.07 -35.70 -8.13
N PHE A 167 -42.03 -35.78 -6.80
CA PHE A 167 -41.69 -37.05 -6.12
C PHE A 167 -42.82 -38.05 -6.41
N GLN A 168 -42.58 -38.95 -7.36
CA GLN A 168 -43.50 -40.01 -7.65
C GLN A 168 -43.13 -41.21 -6.75
N GLU A 169 -43.91 -41.43 -5.70
CA GLU A 169 -43.60 -42.40 -4.66
C GLU A 169 -43.56 -43.86 -5.13
N ASN A 170 -44.14 -44.16 -6.27
CA ASN A 170 -44.16 -45.54 -6.81
C ASN A 170 -44.06 -45.59 -8.33
N ALA A 171 -43.04 -46.23 -8.84
CA ALA A 171 -42.94 -46.61 -10.25
C ALA A 171 -43.94 -47.67 -10.66
N ALA A 172 -44.69 -48.22 -9.73
CA ALA A 172 -45.69 -49.29 -9.96
C ALA A 172 -46.82 -48.83 -10.89
N SER A 173 -47.11 -47.53 -11.00
CA SER A 173 -48.16 -47.00 -11.90
C SER A 173 -47.78 -47.06 -13.40
N TYR A 174 -46.52 -47.29 -13.73
CA TYR A 174 -46.01 -47.39 -15.10
C TYR A 174 -45.74 -48.84 -15.55
N VAL A 175 -45.80 -49.79 -14.61
CA VAL A 175 -45.53 -51.20 -14.91
C VAL A 175 -46.83 -51.95 -14.96
N ARG A 176 -47.14 -52.52 -16.11
CA ARG A 176 -48.27 -53.42 -16.24
C ARG A 176 -48.01 -54.66 -15.37
N GLU A 177 -48.99 -55.04 -14.48
CA GLU A 177 -48.84 -56.17 -13.60
C GLU A 177 -48.40 -57.43 -14.38
N GLY A 178 -47.26 -58.02 -13.94
CA GLY A 178 -46.74 -59.24 -14.55
C GLY A 178 -45.89 -59.08 -15.78
N SER A 179 -45.61 -57.81 -16.23
CA SER A 179 -44.81 -57.52 -17.46
C SER A 179 -43.29 -57.39 -17.23
N MET A 180 -42.82 -57.31 -16.00
CA MET A 180 -41.42 -57.21 -15.65
C MET A 180 -40.88 -58.56 -15.18
N ASN A 181 -40.15 -59.25 -16.07
CA ASN A 181 -39.43 -60.46 -15.73
C ASN A 181 -37.90 -60.21 -15.92
N LEU A 182 -37.24 -59.85 -14.81
CA LEU A 182 -35.78 -59.64 -14.79
C LEU A 182 -35.07 -61.00 -14.72
N THR A 183 -34.54 -61.47 -15.82
CA THR A 183 -33.75 -62.71 -15.91
C THR A 183 -32.29 -62.53 -15.54
N ASN A 184 -31.75 -61.28 -15.58
CA ASN A 184 -30.40 -60.98 -15.15
C ASN A 184 -30.28 -59.49 -14.77
N SER A 185 -29.74 -59.18 -13.60
CA SER A 185 -29.41 -57.82 -13.16
C SER A 185 -27.92 -57.74 -12.86
N ARG A 186 -27.21 -56.92 -13.58
CA ARG A 186 -25.78 -56.72 -13.40
C ARG A 186 -25.42 -55.23 -13.47
N GLU A 187 -24.89 -54.67 -12.41
CA GLU A 187 -24.28 -53.35 -12.41
C GLU A 187 -22.81 -53.47 -12.85
N LEU A 188 -22.42 -52.73 -13.89
CA LEU A 188 -21.07 -52.65 -14.35
C LEU A 188 -20.64 -51.18 -14.37
N PHE A 189 -19.74 -50.80 -13.47
CA PHE A 189 -19.07 -49.52 -13.53
C PHE A 189 -18.01 -49.57 -14.62
N LEU A 190 -18.13 -48.74 -15.69
CA LEU A 190 -17.28 -48.84 -16.85
C LEU A 190 -15.96 -48.07 -16.68
N TYR A 191 -15.99 -46.82 -16.32
CA TYR A 191 -14.85 -46.01 -15.89
C TYR A 191 -15.26 -44.57 -15.58
N ARG A 192 -14.38 -43.86 -14.93
CA ARG A 192 -14.48 -42.41 -14.71
C ARG A 192 -13.20 -41.75 -15.25
N ASP A 193 -13.32 -40.87 -16.24
CA ASP A 193 -12.25 -40.05 -16.72
C ASP A 193 -12.30 -38.68 -16.05
N VAL A 194 -11.19 -38.23 -15.46
CA VAL A 194 -11.06 -36.91 -14.84
C VAL A 194 -9.86 -36.22 -15.48
N GLN A 195 -10.10 -35.35 -16.43
CA GLN A 195 -9.06 -34.46 -16.96
C GLN A 195 -8.85 -33.29 -16.01
N ARG A 196 -7.61 -33.17 -15.51
CA ARG A 196 -7.18 -32.06 -14.68
C ARG A 196 -6.33 -31.12 -15.52
N THR A 197 -6.84 -29.93 -15.81
CA THR A 197 -6.09 -28.88 -16.49
C THR A 197 -5.44 -28.00 -15.41
N GLU A 198 -4.12 -27.88 -15.48
CA GLU A 198 -3.35 -27.02 -14.60
C GLU A 198 -3.52 -25.58 -15.07
N HIS A 199 -3.98 -24.71 -14.16
CA HIS A 199 -4.08 -23.28 -14.42
C HIS A 199 -2.70 -22.65 -14.17
N VAL A 200 -2.08 -22.14 -15.23
CA VAL A 200 -0.84 -21.37 -15.12
C VAL A 200 -1.22 -19.98 -14.66
N GLU A 201 -0.80 -19.61 -13.45
CA GLU A 201 -0.84 -18.23 -12.97
C GLU A 201 0.17 -17.41 -13.76
N GLU A 202 -0.31 -16.42 -14.52
CA GLU A 202 0.55 -15.39 -15.08
C GLU A 202 1.12 -14.56 -13.91
N LYS A 203 2.44 -14.58 -13.77
CA LYS A 203 3.17 -13.66 -12.90
C LYS A 203 3.04 -12.25 -13.48
N ASP A 204 2.35 -11.39 -12.74
CA ASP A 204 2.40 -9.95 -12.98
C ASP A 204 3.85 -9.47 -12.92
N SER A 205 4.19 -8.68 -13.93
CA SER A 205 5.52 -8.12 -14.14
C SER A 205 5.93 -7.26 -12.94
N ASP A 206 7.10 -7.54 -12.41
CA ASP A 206 7.82 -6.74 -11.41
C ASP A 206 7.80 -5.25 -11.80
N SER A 207 7.09 -4.44 -11.00
CA SER A 207 7.40 -3.03 -10.89
C SER A 207 8.70 -2.95 -10.08
N SER A 208 9.79 -2.50 -10.73
CA SER A 208 11.06 -2.29 -10.05
C SER A 208 10.86 -1.25 -8.94
N GLY A 209 10.96 -1.68 -7.68
CA GLY A 209 11.01 -0.78 -6.56
C GLY A 209 12.30 0.04 -6.56
N GLY A 210 12.34 1.10 -5.77
CA GLY A 210 13.50 1.99 -5.66
C GLY A 210 13.09 3.45 -5.54
N SER A 211 14.07 4.34 -5.63
CA SER A 211 13.88 5.79 -5.63
C SER A 211 14.18 6.37 -7.00
N SER A 212 13.29 7.23 -7.48
CA SER A 212 13.58 8.10 -8.60
C SER A 212 14.55 9.22 -8.15
N THR A 213 15.46 9.60 -9.01
CA THR A 213 16.42 10.65 -8.73
C THR A 213 16.41 11.74 -9.81
N HIS A 214 16.66 12.97 -9.38
CA HIS A 214 16.79 14.14 -10.24
C HIS A 214 17.98 15.00 -9.76
N THR A 215 18.29 16.06 -10.49
CA THR A 215 19.45 16.91 -10.17
C THR A 215 18.96 18.33 -9.88
N SER A 216 19.39 18.88 -8.73
CA SER A 216 19.12 20.26 -8.34
C SER A 216 19.85 21.28 -9.23
N SER A 217 19.56 22.55 -9.05
CA SER A 217 20.23 23.65 -9.77
C SER A 217 21.74 23.76 -9.46
N SER A 218 22.14 23.27 -8.29
CA SER A 218 23.57 23.22 -7.89
C SER A 218 24.33 22.05 -8.49
N GLY A 219 23.66 21.06 -9.09
CA GLY A 219 24.22 19.83 -9.65
C GLY A 219 24.24 18.63 -8.69
N THR A 220 23.68 18.76 -7.50
CA THR A 220 23.55 17.67 -6.53
C THR A 220 22.42 16.72 -6.93
N THR A 221 22.59 15.42 -6.64
CA THR A 221 21.55 14.42 -6.91
C THR A 221 20.63 14.26 -5.72
N HIS A 222 19.33 14.42 -5.95
CA HIS A 222 18.27 14.23 -4.97
C HIS A 222 17.31 13.13 -5.42
N GLY A 223 16.63 12.53 -4.45
CA GLY A 223 15.40 11.77 -4.62
C GLY A 223 14.28 12.49 -3.90
N GLY A 224 13.07 12.00 -4.03
CA GLY A 224 11.97 12.60 -3.29
C GLY A 224 10.60 12.36 -3.89
N GLY A 225 9.60 12.90 -3.22
CA GLY A 225 8.23 12.88 -3.66
C GLY A 225 7.37 13.83 -2.83
N GLY A 226 6.21 14.17 -3.33
CA GLY A 226 5.34 15.15 -2.69
C GLY A 226 3.85 14.89 -2.92
N GLY A 227 3.03 15.69 -2.26
CA GLY A 227 1.58 15.60 -2.36
C GLY A 227 0.86 16.84 -1.85
N SER A 228 -0.45 16.74 -1.74
CA SER A 228 -1.33 17.77 -1.18
C SER A 228 -2.21 17.21 -0.07
N PHE A 229 -2.73 18.08 0.78
CA PHE A 229 -3.54 17.75 1.94
C PHE A 229 -4.74 18.65 2.12
#